data_9f85466368cc07e94d2d5e3901f6c01a
#
_entry.id   9f85466368cc07e94d2d5e3901f6c01a
#
_cell.length_a   1.000
_cell.length_b   1.000
_cell.length_c   1.000
_cell.angle_alpha   90.00
_cell.angle_beta   90.00
_cell.angle_gamma   90.00
#
_symmetry.space_group_name_H-M   'P 1'
#
loop_
_entity.id
_entity.type
_entity.pdbx_description
1 polymer ?
#
loop_
_entity_poly.entity_id
_entity_poly.type
_entity_poly.pdbx_seq_one_letter_code
_entity_poly.pdbx_strand_id
1 'polypeptide(L)'
;DVTSIAECYSYDGYNPNLHFLKKLMPKSHSDSLFIGLCANTFLDELVVNPDKEFKELTPLIFKISPLFLASKTDQEVMDLLQNARLHFVNIRDFVQKNMSDANQNLDSALIEPSYCSPAFGIQGRLDLYIDHDSERSIIELKSGKIYRPNSYQINQSHYIQTLLYDLLVRKNTKKSKDVKAFILYS
;
A
#
# COMPACT_ATOMS: atom_id res chain seq x y z
N ASP A 1 -9.87 -5.66 11.95
CA ASP A 1 -8.86 -5.02 11.10
C ASP A 1 -9.50 -4.56 9.79
N VAL A 2 -9.14 -3.36 9.32
CA VAL A 2 -9.65 -2.76 8.07
C VAL A 2 -9.39 -3.68 6.87
N THR A 3 -8.19 -4.20 6.73
CA THR A 3 -7.83 -5.10 5.63
C THR A 3 -8.70 -6.36 5.62
N SER A 4 -8.95 -6.95 6.80
CA SER A 4 -9.82 -8.14 6.91
C SER A 4 -11.27 -7.86 6.50
N ILE A 5 -11.79 -6.67 6.84
CA ILE A 5 -13.14 -6.26 6.41
C ILE A 5 -13.17 -6.06 4.89
N ALA A 6 -12.18 -5.36 4.36
CA ALA A 6 -12.09 -5.10 2.92
C ALA A 6 -11.98 -6.39 2.09
N GLU A 7 -11.22 -7.38 2.57
CA GLU A 7 -11.09 -8.69 1.91
C GLU A 7 -12.39 -9.52 1.89
N CYS A 8 -13.37 -9.19 2.75
CA CYS A 8 -14.71 -9.78 2.66
C CYS A 8 -15.49 -9.29 1.43
N TYR A 9 -15.08 -8.17 0.81
CA TYR A 9 -15.67 -7.62 -0.40
C TYR A 9 -14.83 -8.06 -1.61
N SER A 10 -15.22 -9.20 -2.18
CA SER A 10 -14.62 -9.72 -3.42
C SER A 10 -15.43 -9.29 -4.65
N TYR A 11 -15.04 -9.79 -5.82
CA TYR A 11 -15.67 -9.48 -7.11
C TYR A 11 -17.20 -9.73 -7.15
N ASP A 12 -17.68 -10.68 -6.35
CA ASP A 12 -19.09 -11.09 -6.30
C ASP A 12 -19.87 -10.45 -5.14
N GLY A 13 -19.27 -9.44 -4.47
CA GLY A 13 -19.88 -8.75 -3.35
C GLY A 13 -19.34 -9.18 -1.98
N TYR A 14 -20.15 -9.02 -0.92
CA TYR A 14 -19.77 -9.32 0.44
C TYR A 14 -19.81 -10.83 0.73
N ASN A 15 -18.65 -11.43 0.99
CA ASN A 15 -18.51 -12.84 1.31
C ASN A 15 -17.52 -13.10 2.46
N PRO A 16 -17.94 -12.98 3.74
CA PRO A 16 -17.09 -13.21 4.89
C PRO A 16 -16.68 -14.68 5.03
N ASN A 17 -17.52 -15.62 4.60
CA ASN A 17 -17.21 -17.06 4.70
C ASN A 17 -15.98 -17.42 3.84
N LEU A 18 -15.89 -16.86 2.64
CA LEU A 18 -14.73 -17.05 1.77
C LEU A 18 -13.46 -16.46 2.39
N HIS A 19 -13.56 -15.31 3.05
CA HIS A 19 -12.44 -14.71 3.76
C HIS A 19 -11.95 -15.60 4.91
N PHE A 20 -12.87 -16.14 5.73
CA PHE A 20 -12.49 -17.07 6.81
C PHE A 20 -11.87 -18.35 6.26
N LEU A 21 -12.43 -18.92 5.18
CA LEU A 21 -11.85 -20.10 4.54
C LEU A 21 -10.41 -19.84 4.06
N LYS A 22 -10.17 -18.70 3.40
CA LYS A 22 -8.83 -18.29 2.96
C LYS A 22 -7.84 -18.15 4.13
N LYS A 23 -8.29 -17.67 5.29
CA LYS A 23 -7.44 -17.58 6.49
C LYS A 23 -7.02 -18.93 7.06
N LEU A 24 -7.83 -19.96 6.86
CA LEU A 24 -7.53 -21.33 7.28
C LEU A 24 -6.60 -22.07 6.30
N MET A 25 -6.45 -21.56 5.09
CA MET A 25 -5.55 -22.14 4.10
C MET A 25 -4.09 -21.76 4.40
N PRO A 26 -3.12 -22.64 4.10
CA PRO A 26 -1.70 -22.32 4.19
C PRO A 26 -1.38 -21.09 3.33
N LYS A 27 -0.66 -20.13 3.90
CA LYS A 27 -0.17 -18.98 3.13
C LYS A 27 0.95 -19.45 2.21
N SER A 28 0.74 -19.33 0.91
CA SER A 28 1.79 -19.57 -0.08
C SER A 28 2.64 -18.32 -0.25
N HIS A 29 3.96 -18.49 -0.27
CA HIS A 29 4.84 -17.45 -0.78
C HIS A 29 4.66 -17.38 -2.29
N SER A 30 4.25 -16.20 -2.80
CA SER A 30 4.06 -15.97 -4.24
C SER A 30 4.90 -14.80 -4.70
N ASP A 31 5.21 -14.79 -5.99
CA ASP A 31 5.91 -13.67 -6.63
C ASP A 31 5.18 -12.35 -6.41
N SER A 32 3.83 -12.37 -6.49
CA SER A 32 3.01 -11.17 -6.24
C SER A 32 3.11 -10.65 -4.81
N LEU A 33 3.17 -11.55 -3.80
CA LEU A 33 3.37 -11.16 -2.42
C LEU A 33 4.76 -10.55 -2.22
N PHE A 34 5.79 -11.17 -2.80
CA PHE A 34 7.15 -10.65 -2.75
C PHE A 34 7.26 -9.26 -3.38
N ILE A 35 6.69 -9.07 -4.57
CA ILE A 35 6.66 -7.76 -5.26
C ILE A 35 5.89 -6.72 -4.44
N GLY A 36 4.78 -7.10 -3.78
CA GLY A 36 4.06 -6.21 -2.87
C GLY A 36 4.92 -5.72 -1.71
N LEU A 37 5.69 -6.62 -1.09
CA LEU A 37 6.63 -6.26 -0.03
C LEU A 37 7.75 -5.34 -0.54
N CYS A 38 8.28 -5.59 -1.73
CA CYS A 38 9.25 -4.69 -2.37
C CYS A 38 8.66 -3.31 -2.60
N ALA A 39 7.43 -3.23 -3.13
CA ALA A 39 6.77 -1.95 -3.41
C ALA A 39 6.57 -1.12 -2.13
N ASN A 40 6.13 -1.73 -1.02
CA ASN A 40 6.03 -1.05 0.27
C ASN A 40 7.40 -0.53 0.73
N THR A 41 8.44 -1.38 0.68
CA THR A 41 9.81 -0.96 1.03
C THR A 41 10.27 0.23 0.17
N PHE A 42 9.94 0.23 -1.13
CA PHE A 42 10.30 1.36 -2.01
C PHE A 42 9.56 2.64 -1.62
N LEU A 43 8.28 2.56 -1.29
CA LEU A 43 7.52 3.72 -0.84
C LEU A 43 8.14 4.32 0.43
N ASP A 44 8.41 3.48 1.43
CA ASP A 44 9.00 3.89 2.71
C ASP A 44 10.34 4.61 2.50
N GLU A 45 11.22 4.01 1.70
CA GLU A 45 12.56 4.53 1.45
C GLU A 45 12.57 5.80 0.60
N LEU A 46 11.68 5.88 -0.41
CA LEU A 46 11.59 7.04 -1.31
C LEU A 46 10.87 8.22 -0.67
N VAL A 47 9.96 8.00 0.26
CA VAL A 47 9.36 9.09 1.07
C VAL A 47 10.41 9.75 1.95
N VAL A 48 11.34 8.96 2.51
CA VAL A 48 12.46 9.49 3.32
C VAL A 48 13.53 10.15 2.46
N ASN A 49 13.84 9.57 1.31
CA ASN A 49 14.85 10.10 0.38
C ASN A 49 14.42 9.84 -1.07
N PRO A 50 13.77 10.84 -1.73
CA PRO A 50 13.26 10.72 -3.10
C PRO A 50 14.31 10.48 -4.19
N ASP A 51 15.58 10.79 -3.90
CA ASP A 51 16.68 10.68 -4.85
C ASP A 51 17.40 9.33 -4.82
N LYS A 52 16.99 8.42 -3.91
CA LYS A 52 17.56 7.08 -3.87
C LYS A 52 17.45 6.34 -5.20
N GLU A 53 18.52 5.67 -5.56
CA GLU A 53 18.55 4.82 -6.76
C GLU A 53 18.14 3.38 -6.43
N PHE A 54 17.61 2.67 -7.45
CA PHE A 54 17.22 1.25 -7.31
C PHE A 54 18.37 0.36 -6.81
N LYS A 55 19.58 0.65 -7.25
CA LYS A 55 20.79 -0.07 -6.82
C LYS A 55 20.99 -0.06 -5.30
N GLU A 56 20.68 1.07 -4.65
CA GLU A 56 20.87 1.26 -3.20
C GLU A 56 19.83 0.44 -2.41
N LEU A 57 18.66 0.18 -3.01
CA LEU A 57 17.60 -0.61 -2.41
C LEU A 57 17.74 -2.12 -2.68
N THR A 58 18.54 -2.52 -3.65
CA THR A 58 18.74 -3.93 -4.00
C THR A 58 19.14 -4.80 -2.78
N PRO A 59 20.05 -4.39 -1.88
CA PRO A 59 20.36 -5.17 -0.67
C PRO A 59 19.16 -5.36 0.26
N LEU A 60 18.22 -4.41 0.31
CA LEU A 60 16.99 -4.53 1.11
C LEU A 60 16.05 -5.56 0.49
N ILE A 61 15.91 -5.59 -0.85
CA ILE A 61 15.10 -6.56 -1.57
C ILE A 61 15.50 -7.99 -1.18
N PHE A 62 16.79 -8.29 -1.14
CA PHE A 62 17.28 -9.61 -0.75
C PHE A 62 17.01 -9.97 0.72
N LYS A 63 16.80 -8.97 1.59
CA LYS A 63 16.48 -9.18 3.01
C LYS A 63 14.97 -9.40 3.26
N ILE A 64 14.08 -9.00 2.34
CA ILE A 64 12.63 -9.12 2.50
C ILE A 64 12.20 -10.57 2.70
N SER A 65 12.67 -11.46 1.85
CA SER A 65 12.32 -12.89 1.92
C SER A 65 13.46 -13.76 1.38
N PRO A 66 14.56 -13.91 2.14
CA PRO A 66 15.76 -14.59 1.65
C PRO A 66 15.53 -16.05 1.31
N LEU A 67 14.71 -16.78 2.08
CA LEU A 67 14.39 -18.19 1.80
C LEU A 67 13.56 -18.36 0.52
N PHE A 68 12.65 -17.42 0.26
CA PHE A 68 11.88 -17.43 -0.97
C PHE A 68 12.78 -17.22 -2.19
N LEU A 69 13.69 -16.25 -2.13
CA LEU A 69 14.65 -16.01 -3.22
C LEU A 69 15.62 -17.20 -3.40
N ALA A 70 16.08 -17.80 -2.30
CA ALA A 70 16.96 -18.98 -2.36
C ALA A 70 16.28 -20.22 -2.95
N SER A 71 14.95 -20.28 -2.99
CA SER A 71 14.19 -21.36 -3.64
C SER A 71 13.99 -21.16 -5.15
N LYS A 72 14.45 -20.03 -5.71
CA LYS A 72 14.30 -19.65 -7.11
C LYS A 72 15.57 -19.90 -7.90
N THR A 73 15.42 -20.09 -9.19
CA THR A 73 16.55 -20.09 -10.14
C THR A 73 17.07 -18.69 -10.36
N ASP A 74 18.31 -18.54 -10.83
CA ASP A 74 18.90 -17.23 -11.14
C ASP A 74 18.05 -16.44 -12.13
N GLN A 75 17.45 -17.11 -13.14
CA GLN A 75 16.58 -16.46 -14.11
C GLN A 75 15.31 -15.91 -13.46
N GLU A 76 14.64 -16.70 -12.59
CA GLU A 76 13.45 -16.26 -11.87
C GLU A 76 13.76 -15.07 -10.94
N VAL A 77 14.92 -15.05 -10.29
CA VAL A 77 15.37 -13.93 -9.46
C VAL A 77 15.58 -12.69 -10.31
N MET A 78 16.19 -12.83 -11.49
CA MET A 78 16.38 -11.70 -12.42
C MET A 78 15.04 -11.13 -12.90
N ASP A 79 14.07 -11.99 -13.23
CA ASP A 79 12.73 -11.57 -13.66
C ASP A 79 11.98 -10.86 -12.52
N LEU A 80 12.10 -11.33 -11.28
CA LEU A 80 11.55 -10.67 -10.10
C LEU A 80 12.18 -9.29 -9.86
N LEU A 81 13.50 -9.17 -9.99
CA LEU A 81 14.20 -7.88 -9.84
C LEU A 81 13.82 -6.90 -10.94
N GLN A 82 13.64 -7.37 -12.18
CA GLN A 82 13.16 -6.52 -13.28
C GLN A 82 11.73 -6.02 -13.01
N ASN A 83 10.86 -6.89 -12.53
CA ASN A 83 9.50 -6.50 -12.15
C ASN A 83 9.51 -5.52 -10.97
N ALA A 84 10.27 -5.79 -9.91
CA ALA A 84 10.44 -4.88 -8.78
C ALA A 84 10.94 -3.49 -9.22
N ARG A 85 11.84 -3.43 -10.22
CA ARG A 85 12.33 -2.18 -10.78
C ARG A 85 11.24 -1.34 -11.45
N LEU A 86 10.26 -1.96 -12.11
CA LEU A 86 9.12 -1.23 -12.68
C LEU A 86 8.29 -0.56 -11.59
N HIS A 87 8.00 -1.28 -10.50
CA HIS A 87 7.30 -0.71 -9.34
C HIS A 87 8.09 0.43 -8.70
N PHE A 88 9.42 0.27 -8.55
CA PHE A 88 10.29 1.32 -8.06
C PHE A 88 10.20 2.60 -8.89
N VAL A 89 10.25 2.51 -10.23
CA VAL A 89 10.17 3.68 -11.12
C VAL A 89 8.82 4.38 -10.95
N ASN A 90 7.71 3.62 -10.93
CA ASN A 90 6.38 4.19 -10.78
C ASN A 90 6.20 4.91 -9.43
N ILE A 91 6.70 4.31 -8.33
CA ILE A 91 6.63 4.91 -6.99
C ILE A 91 7.52 6.14 -6.90
N ARG A 92 8.74 6.08 -7.45
CA ARG A 92 9.65 7.23 -7.48
C ARG A 92 9.05 8.40 -8.26
N ASP A 93 8.48 8.13 -9.43
CA ASP A 93 7.81 9.15 -10.25
C ASP A 93 6.63 9.78 -9.50
N PHE A 94 5.86 8.97 -8.77
CA PHE A 94 4.78 9.47 -7.92
C PHE A 94 5.31 10.38 -6.81
N VAL A 95 6.33 9.94 -6.06
CA VAL A 95 6.91 10.69 -4.95
C VAL A 95 7.52 11.99 -5.46
N GLN A 96 8.33 11.95 -6.53
CA GLN A 96 8.96 13.14 -7.08
C GLN A 96 7.97 14.16 -7.66
N LYS A 97 6.93 13.71 -8.39
CA LYS A 97 5.95 14.62 -9.01
C LYS A 97 4.94 15.20 -8.02
N ASN A 98 4.45 14.37 -7.11
CA ASN A 98 3.34 14.80 -6.24
C ASN A 98 3.80 15.33 -4.88
N MET A 99 5.02 15.02 -4.47
CA MET A 99 5.53 15.44 -3.17
C MET A 99 6.59 16.56 -3.27
N SER A 100 7.20 16.77 -4.46
CA SER A 100 8.15 17.86 -4.69
C SER A 100 7.48 19.17 -5.14
N ASP A 101 6.38 19.08 -5.92
CA ASP A 101 5.75 20.26 -6.54
C ASP A 101 4.83 21.06 -5.62
N ALA A 102 4.43 20.53 -4.47
CA ALA A 102 3.35 21.12 -3.69
C ALA A 102 3.80 21.69 -2.37
N ASN A 103 4.89 22.42 -2.14
CA ASN A 103 5.21 22.90 -0.80
C ASN A 103 4.83 21.88 0.32
N GLN A 104 4.74 20.61 -0.07
CA GLN A 104 4.34 19.51 0.76
C GLN A 104 5.56 19.12 1.56
N ASN A 105 5.61 19.63 2.76
CA ASN A 105 6.68 19.33 3.68
C ASN A 105 6.63 17.82 3.97
N LEU A 106 7.53 17.04 3.36
CA LEU A 106 7.71 15.62 3.64
C LEU A 106 7.90 15.37 5.15
N ASP A 107 8.33 16.39 5.89
CA ASP A 107 8.45 16.35 7.35
C ASP A 107 7.12 16.07 8.07
N SER A 108 5.97 16.23 7.39
CA SER A 108 4.65 15.90 7.91
C SER A 108 4.12 14.54 7.47
N ALA A 109 4.91 13.77 6.71
CA ALA A 109 4.54 12.44 6.26
C ALA A 109 4.77 11.40 7.37
N LEU A 110 3.76 10.57 7.62
CA LEU A 110 3.83 9.42 8.52
C LEU A 110 3.77 8.14 7.69
N ILE A 111 4.82 7.35 7.79
CA ILE A 111 4.95 6.05 7.13
C ILE A 111 4.32 4.99 8.04
N GLU A 112 3.46 4.16 7.49
CA GLU A 112 2.78 3.05 8.18
C GLU A 112 2.09 3.43 9.52
N PRO A 113 1.41 4.60 9.65
CA PRO A 113 0.75 4.95 10.89
C PRO A 113 -0.43 4.03 11.17
N SER A 114 -0.59 3.65 12.43
CA SER A 114 -1.70 2.81 12.88
C SER A 114 -2.77 3.64 13.56
N TYR A 115 -4.02 3.44 13.15
CA TYR A 115 -5.20 4.07 13.73
C TYR A 115 -6.16 3.03 14.29
N CYS A 116 -6.82 3.36 15.38
CA CYS A 116 -7.88 2.54 15.94
C CYS A 116 -9.09 3.40 16.34
N SER A 117 -10.26 2.80 16.28
CA SER A 117 -11.50 3.40 16.77
C SER A 117 -12.25 2.41 17.66
N PRO A 118 -12.20 2.57 18.98
CA PRO A 118 -12.99 1.73 19.90
C PRO A 118 -14.50 1.84 19.64
N ALA A 119 -14.97 3.00 19.20
CA ALA A 119 -16.38 3.24 18.90
C ALA A 119 -16.90 2.38 17.73
N PHE A 120 -16.05 2.05 16.77
CA PHE A 120 -16.41 1.19 15.63
C PHE A 120 -15.83 -0.23 15.76
N GLY A 121 -14.99 -0.48 16.78
CA GLY A 121 -14.31 -1.77 16.95
C GLY A 121 -13.36 -2.10 15.81
N ILE A 122 -12.80 -1.10 15.13
CA ILE A 122 -11.90 -1.28 13.97
C ILE A 122 -10.55 -0.63 14.19
N GLN A 123 -9.55 -1.23 13.60
CA GLN A 123 -8.18 -0.72 13.54
C GLN A 123 -7.59 -0.98 12.16
N GLY A 124 -6.58 -0.20 11.79
CA GLY A 124 -5.85 -0.40 10.53
C GLY A 124 -4.55 0.38 10.50
N ARG A 125 -3.65 -0.05 9.62
CA ARG A 125 -2.37 0.59 9.34
C ARG A 125 -2.40 1.08 7.90
N LEU A 126 -2.23 2.38 7.71
CA LEU A 126 -2.13 3.01 6.40
C LEU A 126 -0.71 2.81 5.85
N ASP A 127 -0.56 2.84 4.52
CA ASP A 127 0.79 2.83 3.94
C ASP A 127 1.45 4.20 4.11
N LEU A 128 0.74 5.29 3.79
CA LEU A 128 1.26 6.64 3.95
C LEU A 128 0.15 7.62 4.34
N TYR A 129 0.45 8.50 5.28
CA TYR A 129 -0.42 9.60 5.70
C TYR A 129 0.36 10.91 5.71
N ILE A 130 -0.22 11.98 5.17
CA ILE A 130 0.39 13.30 5.09
C ILE A 130 -0.57 14.32 5.66
N ASP A 131 -0.13 15.09 6.66
CA ASP A 131 -0.92 16.17 7.28
C ASP A 131 -0.44 17.53 6.78
N HIS A 132 -1.14 18.07 5.79
CA HIS A 132 -0.89 19.43 5.28
C HIS A 132 -1.64 20.49 6.08
N ASP A 133 -1.29 21.75 5.88
CA ASP A 133 -1.93 22.87 6.59
C ASP A 133 -3.44 22.94 6.34
N SER A 134 -3.89 22.69 5.11
CA SER A 134 -5.31 22.80 4.70
C SER A 134 -6.02 21.45 4.57
N GLU A 135 -5.30 20.37 4.30
CA GLU A 135 -5.88 19.06 4.00
C GLU A 135 -5.01 17.91 4.53
N ARG A 136 -5.57 16.72 4.58
CA ARG A 136 -4.89 15.47 4.91
C ARG A 136 -4.98 14.51 3.74
N SER A 137 -3.90 13.83 3.45
CA SER A 137 -3.86 12.83 2.39
C SER A 137 -3.57 11.46 2.96
N ILE A 138 -4.40 10.48 2.56
CA ILE A 138 -4.18 9.06 2.81
C ILE A 138 -3.78 8.44 1.48
N ILE A 139 -2.70 7.70 1.46
CA ILE A 139 -2.23 7.01 0.26
C ILE A 139 -2.09 5.52 0.59
N GLU A 140 -2.79 4.70 -0.14
CA GLU A 140 -2.77 3.24 -0.06
C GLU A 140 -2.08 2.68 -1.30
N LEU A 141 -1.00 1.93 -1.13
CA LEU A 141 -0.22 1.35 -2.22
C LEU A 141 -0.76 -0.01 -2.64
N LYS A 142 -0.87 -0.23 -3.93
CA LYS A 142 -1.23 -1.52 -4.53
C LYS A 142 -0.28 -1.88 -5.67
N SER A 143 0.42 -3.00 -5.53
CA SER A 143 1.34 -3.54 -6.54
C SER A 143 0.67 -4.44 -7.58
N GLY A 144 -0.65 -4.62 -7.48
CA GLY A 144 -1.42 -5.46 -8.40
C GLY A 144 -1.86 -4.73 -9.67
N LYS A 145 -2.27 -5.48 -10.67
CA LYS A 145 -2.88 -4.92 -11.89
C LYS A 145 -4.19 -4.22 -11.56
N ILE A 146 -4.44 -3.08 -12.19
CA ILE A 146 -5.72 -2.38 -12.09
C ILE A 146 -6.79 -3.27 -12.71
N TYR A 147 -7.69 -3.77 -11.88
CA TYR A 147 -8.87 -4.47 -12.33
C TYR A 147 -10.04 -3.48 -12.43
N ARG A 148 -10.66 -3.40 -13.61
CA ARG A 148 -11.71 -2.42 -13.94
C ARG A 148 -13.10 -3.07 -14.07
N PRO A 149 -13.64 -3.69 -12.99
CA PRO A 149 -14.90 -4.45 -13.10
C PRO A 149 -16.14 -3.56 -13.04
N ASN A 150 -16.00 -2.30 -12.64
CA ASN A 150 -17.12 -1.39 -12.37
C ASN A 150 -16.88 0.00 -12.98
N SER A 151 -17.91 0.86 -12.92
CA SER A 151 -17.86 2.25 -13.41
C SER A 151 -16.78 3.10 -12.74
N TYR A 152 -16.36 2.76 -11.54
CA TYR A 152 -15.31 3.48 -10.78
C TYR A 152 -13.90 3.02 -11.17
N GLN A 153 -13.77 1.93 -11.93
CA GLN A 153 -12.48 1.36 -12.35
C GLN A 153 -11.53 1.02 -11.18
N ILE A 154 -12.09 0.75 -10.01
CA ILE A 154 -11.37 0.43 -8.77
C ILE A 154 -11.86 -0.91 -8.27
N ASN A 155 -10.95 -1.76 -7.75
CA ASN A 155 -11.32 -2.99 -7.09
C ASN A 155 -12.16 -2.66 -5.84
N GLN A 156 -13.28 -3.39 -5.65
CA GLN A 156 -14.21 -3.12 -4.55
C GLN A 156 -13.55 -3.24 -3.17
N SER A 157 -12.67 -4.22 -2.97
CA SER A 157 -11.95 -4.36 -1.69
C SER A 157 -11.02 -3.17 -1.43
N HIS A 158 -10.32 -2.67 -2.45
CA HIS A 158 -9.47 -1.49 -2.33
C HIS A 158 -10.30 -0.24 -2.01
N TYR A 159 -11.45 -0.08 -2.66
CA TYR A 159 -12.37 1.03 -2.38
C TYR A 159 -12.88 1.01 -0.94
N ILE A 160 -13.35 -0.15 -0.46
CA ILE A 160 -13.81 -0.32 0.92
C ILE A 160 -12.67 -0.07 1.92
N GLN A 161 -11.47 -0.58 1.66
CA GLN A 161 -10.30 -0.34 2.49
C GLN A 161 -10.02 1.16 2.64
N THR A 162 -10.04 1.89 1.53
CA THR A 162 -9.78 3.33 1.50
C THR A 162 -10.85 4.10 2.27
N LEU A 163 -12.13 3.75 2.11
CA LEU A 163 -13.25 4.36 2.88
C LEU A 163 -13.12 4.11 4.39
N LEU A 164 -12.71 2.92 4.80
CA LEU A 164 -12.52 2.60 6.21
C LEU A 164 -11.32 3.35 6.80
N TYR A 165 -10.27 3.56 6.03
CA TYR A 165 -9.15 4.41 6.46
C TYR A 165 -9.55 5.88 6.57
N ASP A 166 -10.30 6.42 5.61
CA ASP A 166 -10.86 7.78 5.70
C ASP A 166 -11.71 7.94 6.98
N LEU A 167 -12.57 6.98 7.26
CA LEU A 167 -13.38 6.96 8.48
C LEU A 167 -12.51 6.95 9.75
N LEU A 168 -11.46 6.12 9.80
CA LEU A 168 -10.53 6.05 10.93
C LEU A 168 -9.79 7.36 11.15
N VAL A 169 -9.26 7.96 10.08
CA VAL A 169 -8.51 9.22 10.16
C VAL A 169 -9.43 10.35 10.62
N ARG A 170 -10.61 10.50 10.02
CA ARG A 170 -11.61 11.52 10.43
C ARG A 170 -12.03 11.38 11.89
N LYS A 171 -12.09 10.14 12.40
CA LYS A 171 -12.48 9.89 13.80
C LYS A 171 -11.36 10.22 14.79
N ASN A 172 -10.13 10.02 14.39
CA ASN A 172 -8.96 10.21 15.27
C ASN A 172 -8.33 11.61 15.16
N THR A 173 -8.76 12.41 14.17
CA THR A 173 -8.18 13.73 13.93
C THR A 173 -9.23 14.85 14.14
N LYS A 174 -8.76 16.06 14.41
CA LYS A 174 -9.66 17.22 14.55
C LYS A 174 -10.39 17.50 13.23
N LYS A 175 -11.68 17.82 13.30
CA LYS A 175 -12.58 18.03 12.12
C LYS A 175 -12.22 19.22 11.22
N SER A 176 -11.15 19.94 11.49
CA SER A 176 -10.84 21.23 10.84
C SER A 176 -10.24 21.13 9.43
N LYS A 177 -9.88 19.94 8.96
CA LYS A 177 -9.25 19.75 7.65
C LYS A 177 -9.97 18.68 6.84
N ASP A 178 -10.01 18.87 5.53
CA ASP A 178 -10.49 17.85 4.60
C ASP A 178 -9.55 16.65 4.55
N VAL A 179 -10.10 15.46 4.34
CA VAL A 179 -9.34 14.23 4.16
C VAL A 179 -9.55 13.74 2.74
N LYS A 180 -8.47 13.60 1.98
CA LYS A 180 -8.45 13.01 0.66
C LYS A 180 -7.78 11.64 0.73
N ALA A 181 -8.37 10.64 0.11
CA ALA A 181 -7.85 9.29 0.10
C ALA A 181 -7.57 8.85 -1.33
N PHE A 182 -6.37 8.32 -1.54
CA PHE A 182 -5.84 7.92 -2.84
C PHE A 182 -5.41 6.46 -2.83
N ILE A 183 -5.51 5.80 -3.97
CA ILE A 183 -4.93 4.48 -4.21
C ILE A 183 -3.85 4.64 -5.25
N LEU A 184 -2.61 4.35 -4.87
CA LEU A 184 -1.46 4.33 -5.75
C LEU A 184 -1.27 2.92 -6.31
N TYR A 185 -1.49 2.75 -7.59
CA TYR A 185 -1.13 1.52 -8.31
C TYR A 185 0.27 1.69 -8.91
N SER A 186 1.21 0.89 -8.44
CA SER A 186 2.61 0.93 -8.90
C SER A 186 2.91 -0.01 -10.05
#